data_52541c04d9a73a28558967af0b93a457
#
_entry.id   52541c04d9a73a28558967af0b93a457
#
_cell.length_a   1.000
_cell.length_b   1.000
_cell.length_c   1.000
_cell.angle_alpha   90.00
_cell.angle_beta   90.00
_cell.angle_gamma   90.00
#
_symmetry.space_group_name_H-M   'P 1'
#
loop_
_entity.id
_entity.type
_entity.pdbx_description
1 polymer ?
#
loop_
_entity_poly.entity_id
_entity_poly.type
_entity_poly.pdbx_seq_one_letter_code
_entity_poly.pdbx_strand_id
1 'polypeptide(L)'
;DLVPGEKVHAYKNVSMNEQFFQGHFPGEPVMPGVLIVEALAQAGGLLLLNSEDKAEEKLVFFTGIDKVRFRDPVVPGDQLHLKIELLKYKMRMCKLKGVAYVKDKKVAEAQMMASVVDKDRGNNG
;
A
#
# COMPACT_ATOMS: atom_id res chain seq x y z
N ASP A 1 13.64 -2.40 -0.72
CA ASP A 1 14.37 -1.29 -0.12
C ASP A 1 13.49 -0.49 0.82
N LEU A 2 13.94 -0.33 2.04
CA LEU A 2 13.19 0.43 3.04
C LEU A 2 14.15 1.43 3.72
N VAL A 3 13.75 2.71 3.70
CA VAL A 3 14.45 3.76 4.43
C VAL A 3 13.49 4.27 5.50
N PRO A 4 13.69 3.87 6.78
CA PRO A 4 12.78 4.28 7.85
C PRO A 4 12.57 5.79 7.89
N GLY A 5 11.33 6.21 8.09
CA GLY A 5 10.97 7.62 8.12
C GLY A 5 10.88 8.30 6.76
N GLU A 6 11.20 7.60 5.68
CA GLU A 6 11.27 8.21 4.35
C GLU A 6 10.44 7.47 3.31
N LYS A 7 10.83 6.23 2.97
CA LYS A 7 10.23 5.54 1.83
C LYS A 7 10.42 4.03 1.91
N VAL A 8 9.59 3.33 1.15
CA VAL A 8 9.75 1.90 0.92
C VAL A 8 9.46 1.59 -0.55
N HIS A 9 10.22 0.65 -1.09
CA HIS A 9 9.97 0.06 -2.40
C HIS A 9 9.79 -1.44 -2.20
N ALA A 10 8.60 -1.91 -2.39
CA ALA A 10 8.25 -3.33 -2.32
C ALA A 10 7.77 -3.79 -3.69
N TYR A 11 7.61 -5.08 -3.88
CA TYR A 11 7.04 -5.59 -5.11
C TYR A 11 6.23 -6.86 -4.85
N LYS A 12 5.32 -7.14 -5.78
CA LYS A 12 4.46 -8.30 -5.75
C LYS A 12 4.37 -8.87 -7.16
N ASN A 13 4.59 -10.16 -7.29
CA ASN A 13 4.37 -10.86 -8.54
C ASN A 13 2.89 -11.20 -8.66
N VAL A 14 2.25 -10.79 -9.74
CA VAL A 14 0.83 -11.02 -9.96
C VAL A 14 0.66 -12.37 -10.66
N SER A 15 -0.04 -13.28 -10.00
CA SER A 15 -0.18 -14.67 -10.43
C SER A 15 -1.60 -14.98 -10.89
N MET A 16 -1.73 -15.80 -11.92
CA MET A 16 -3.02 -16.32 -12.37
C MET A 16 -3.73 -17.16 -11.30
N ASN A 17 -2.97 -17.71 -10.36
CA ASN A 17 -3.51 -18.54 -9.28
C ASN A 17 -4.15 -17.73 -8.16
N GLU A 18 -4.06 -16.40 -8.21
CA GLU A 18 -4.70 -15.58 -7.20
C GLU A 18 -6.21 -15.65 -7.35
N GLN A 19 -6.89 -15.81 -6.24
CA GLN A 19 -8.32 -16.09 -6.20
C GLN A 19 -9.18 -15.04 -6.90
N PHE A 20 -8.78 -13.78 -6.85
CA PHE A 20 -9.56 -12.71 -7.47
C PHE A 20 -9.65 -12.78 -8.99
N PHE A 21 -8.79 -13.57 -9.65
CA PHE A 21 -8.87 -13.76 -11.09
C PHE A 21 -9.90 -14.82 -11.50
N GLN A 22 -10.30 -15.71 -10.61
CA GLN A 22 -11.10 -16.87 -10.95
C GLN A 22 -12.53 -16.54 -11.38
N GLY A 23 -13.11 -15.49 -10.84
CA GLY A 23 -14.46 -15.11 -11.17
C GLY A 23 -14.57 -13.71 -11.75
N HIS A 24 -13.46 -13.11 -12.13
CA HIS A 24 -13.40 -11.71 -12.54
C HIS A 24 -12.86 -11.57 -13.95
N PHE A 25 -13.70 -11.06 -14.86
CA PHE A 25 -13.39 -10.90 -16.28
C PHE A 25 -12.90 -12.18 -16.94
N PRO A 26 -13.77 -13.20 -17.10
CA PRO A 26 -13.36 -14.43 -17.78
C PRO A 26 -12.78 -14.14 -19.16
N GLY A 27 -11.61 -14.70 -19.46
CA GLY A 27 -10.92 -14.47 -20.72
C GLY A 27 -9.98 -13.28 -20.74
N GLU A 28 -10.16 -12.32 -19.86
CA GLU A 28 -9.29 -11.16 -19.74
C GLU A 28 -9.07 -10.82 -18.26
N PRO A 29 -8.26 -11.61 -17.57
CA PRO A 29 -8.05 -11.39 -16.13
C PRO A 29 -7.29 -10.09 -15.89
N VAL A 30 -7.86 -9.23 -15.06
CA VAL A 30 -7.28 -7.95 -14.67
C VAL A 30 -7.35 -7.82 -13.16
N MET A 31 -6.26 -7.40 -12.54
CA MET A 31 -6.24 -7.16 -11.10
C MET A 31 -7.16 -5.98 -10.74
N PRO A 32 -8.17 -6.18 -9.88
CA PRO A 32 -9.03 -5.07 -9.48
C PRO A 32 -8.24 -3.92 -8.86
N GLY A 33 -8.62 -2.68 -9.23
CA GLY A 33 -7.95 -1.48 -8.74
C GLY A 33 -7.93 -1.39 -7.22
N VAL A 34 -9.01 -1.81 -6.56
CA VAL A 34 -9.09 -1.79 -5.09
C VAL A 34 -8.00 -2.65 -4.45
N LEU A 35 -7.59 -3.74 -5.09
CA LEU A 35 -6.52 -4.59 -4.57
C LEU A 35 -5.14 -3.96 -4.77
N ILE A 36 -4.97 -3.13 -5.80
CA ILE A 36 -3.74 -2.36 -5.97
C ILE A 36 -3.62 -1.33 -4.84
N VAL A 37 -4.71 -0.64 -4.54
CA VAL A 37 -4.74 0.33 -3.42
C VAL A 37 -4.47 -0.37 -2.10
N GLU A 38 -5.04 -1.55 -1.88
CA GLU A 38 -4.76 -2.34 -0.69
C GLU A 38 -3.28 -2.69 -0.57
N ALA A 39 -2.66 -3.09 -1.68
CA ALA A 39 -1.22 -3.39 -1.69
C ALA A 39 -0.39 -2.15 -1.35
N LEU A 40 -0.75 -0.98 -1.88
CA LEU A 40 -0.09 0.28 -1.53
C LEU A 40 -0.25 0.58 -0.03
N ALA A 41 -1.44 0.36 0.52
CA ALA A 41 -1.69 0.58 1.94
C ALA A 41 -0.86 -0.36 2.82
N GLN A 42 -0.76 -1.63 2.43
CA GLN A 42 0.06 -2.59 3.17
C GLN A 42 1.54 -2.18 3.18
N ALA A 43 2.06 -1.76 2.03
CA ALA A 43 3.44 -1.27 1.94
C ALA A 43 3.64 0.00 2.77
N GLY A 44 2.65 0.89 2.77
CA GLY A 44 2.66 2.10 3.60
C GLY A 44 2.67 1.77 5.10
N GLY A 45 1.87 0.79 5.50
CA GLY A 45 1.85 0.31 6.88
C GLY A 45 3.20 -0.26 7.30
N LEU A 46 3.84 -1.01 6.40
CA LEU A 46 5.17 -1.55 6.65
C LEU A 46 6.19 -0.42 6.88
N LEU A 47 6.15 0.60 6.05
CA LEU A 47 7.02 1.76 6.21
C LEU A 47 6.80 2.44 7.56
N LEU A 48 5.54 2.69 7.93
CA LEU A 48 5.22 3.37 9.18
C LEU A 48 5.67 2.56 10.40
N LEU A 49 5.40 1.27 10.43
CA LEU A 49 5.81 0.41 11.55
C LEU A 49 7.32 0.34 11.67
N ASN A 50 8.05 0.24 10.57
CA ASN A 50 9.51 0.19 10.58
C ASN A 50 10.15 1.55 10.88
N SER A 51 9.36 2.60 10.93
CA SER A 51 9.82 3.95 11.29
C SER A 51 9.60 4.27 12.76
N GLU A 52 9.02 3.32 13.52
CA GLU A 52 8.69 3.50 14.93
C GLU A 52 9.64 2.74 15.84
N ASP A 53 9.93 3.31 17.00
CA ASP A 53 10.53 2.58 18.11
C ASP A 53 9.46 1.62 18.65
N LYS A 54 9.85 0.41 18.98
CA LYS A 54 8.94 -0.59 19.53
C LYS A 54 7.75 -0.84 18.59
N ALA A 55 8.05 -1.12 17.31
CA ALA A 55 7.03 -1.37 16.30
C ALA A 55 6.04 -2.46 16.72
N GLU A 56 6.47 -3.45 17.48
CA GLU A 56 5.65 -4.54 17.97
C GLU A 56 4.54 -4.08 18.93
N GLU A 57 4.64 -2.88 19.48
CA GLU A 57 3.65 -2.28 20.36
C GLU A 57 2.73 -1.30 19.67
N LYS A 58 2.86 -1.17 18.35
CA LYS A 58 2.14 -0.16 17.57
C LYS A 58 1.15 -0.78 16.59
N LEU A 59 0.10 -0.02 16.29
CA LEU A 59 -0.88 -0.33 15.25
C LEU A 59 -0.98 0.85 14.29
N VAL A 60 -1.21 0.54 13.02
CA VAL A 60 -1.43 1.56 11.99
C VAL A 60 -2.89 1.50 11.57
N PHE A 61 -3.56 2.65 11.65
CA PHE A 61 -4.92 2.82 11.15
C PHE A 61 -4.89 3.76 9.94
N PHE A 62 -5.40 3.29 8.81
CA PHE A 62 -5.62 4.18 7.67
C PHE A 62 -6.91 4.94 7.89
N THR A 63 -6.83 6.26 7.94
CA THR A 63 -7.97 7.14 8.21
C THR A 63 -8.57 7.71 6.93
N GLY A 64 -7.86 7.61 5.81
CA GLY A 64 -8.38 8.08 4.54
C GLY A 64 -7.48 7.70 3.38
N ILE A 65 -8.09 7.62 2.20
CA ILE A 65 -7.41 7.41 0.94
C ILE A 65 -7.98 8.43 -0.03
N ASP A 66 -7.09 9.14 -0.73
CA ASP A 66 -7.47 10.27 -1.56
C ASP A 66 -6.66 10.26 -2.86
N LYS A 67 -7.12 11.01 -3.84
CA LYS A 67 -6.42 11.21 -5.12
C LYS A 67 -6.03 9.89 -5.78
N VAL A 68 -6.94 8.92 -5.73
CA VAL A 68 -6.73 7.62 -6.35
C VAL A 68 -6.87 7.75 -7.87
N ARG A 69 -5.88 7.24 -8.60
CA ARG A 69 -5.91 7.21 -10.06
C ARG A 69 -5.45 5.85 -10.55
N PHE A 70 -6.17 5.32 -11.51
CA PHE A 70 -5.80 4.09 -12.22
C PHE A 70 -5.52 4.46 -13.66
N ARG A 71 -4.36 4.03 -14.18
CA ARG A 71 -3.90 4.44 -15.51
C ARG A 71 -3.86 3.28 -16.49
N ASP A 72 -3.44 2.11 -16.04
CA ASP A 72 -3.30 0.94 -16.89
C ASP A 72 -3.68 -0.31 -16.12
N PRO A 73 -4.22 -1.33 -16.82
CA PRO A 73 -4.54 -2.60 -16.17
C PRO A 73 -3.29 -3.37 -15.76
N VAL A 74 -3.40 -4.12 -14.67
CA VAL A 74 -2.37 -5.04 -14.19
C VAL A 74 -2.89 -6.45 -14.40
N VAL A 75 -2.08 -7.29 -15.03
CA VAL A 75 -2.49 -8.63 -15.44
C VAL A 75 -1.54 -9.69 -14.88
N PRO A 76 -1.96 -10.97 -14.86
CA PRO A 76 -1.07 -12.05 -14.44
C PRO A 76 0.23 -12.05 -15.25
N GLY A 77 1.34 -12.27 -14.56
CA GLY A 77 2.68 -12.19 -15.14
C GLY A 77 3.37 -10.88 -14.89
N ASP A 78 2.62 -9.83 -14.55
CA ASP A 78 3.21 -8.55 -14.21
C ASP A 78 3.90 -8.63 -12.84
N GLN A 79 4.99 -7.88 -12.71
CA GLN A 79 5.58 -7.60 -11.41
C GLN A 79 5.18 -6.18 -11.01
N LEU A 80 4.40 -6.09 -9.95
CA LEU A 80 3.88 -4.81 -9.46
C LEU A 80 4.87 -4.22 -8.46
N HIS A 81 5.44 -3.08 -8.79
CA HIS A 81 6.33 -2.34 -7.90
C HIS A 81 5.54 -1.29 -7.14
N LEU A 82 5.71 -1.28 -5.83
CA LEU A 82 4.98 -0.39 -4.92
C LEU A 82 5.99 0.54 -4.28
N LYS A 83 5.90 1.82 -4.62
CA LYS A 83 6.79 2.84 -4.08
C LYS A 83 5.98 3.77 -3.19
N ILE A 84 6.32 3.79 -1.91
CA ILE A 84 5.64 4.59 -0.92
C ILE A 84 6.61 5.62 -0.37
N GLU A 85 6.15 6.85 -0.26
CA GLU A 85 6.91 7.95 0.29
C GLU A 85 6.15 8.57 1.44
N LEU A 86 6.81 8.75 2.58
CA LEU A 86 6.23 9.45 3.73
C LEU A 86 6.35 10.94 3.48
N LEU A 87 5.21 11.61 3.29
CA LEU A 87 5.17 13.04 3.01
C LEU A 87 5.15 13.88 4.27
N LYS A 88 4.49 13.38 5.32
CA LYS A 88 4.32 14.13 6.55
C LYS A 88 4.05 13.17 7.71
N TYR A 89 4.69 13.45 8.83
CA TYR A 89 4.45 12.72 10.07
C TYR A 89 4.44 13.74 11.20
N LYS A 90 3.28 14.03 11.72
CA LYS A 90 3.13 15.03 12.79
C LYS A 90 2.04 14.60 13.75
N MET A 91 2.36 14.57 15.05
CA MET A 91 1.40 14.24 16.10
C MET A 91 0.69 12.89 15.84
N ARG A 92 1.47 11.90 15.43
CA ARG A 92 1.00 10.53 15.08
C ARG A 92 0.10 10.47 13.84
N MET A 93 -0.08 11.57 13.15
CA MET A 93 -0.80 11.62 11.87
C MET A 93 0.20 11.57 10.73
N CYS A 94 -0.04 10.66 9.80
CA CYS A 94 0.86 10.43 8.69
C CYS A 94 0.17 10.68 7.37
N LYS A 95 0.90 11.24 6.42
CA LYS A 95 0.45 11.36 5.05
C LYS A 95 1.48 10.68 4.15
N LEU A 96 1.00 9.76 3.31
CA LEU A 96 1.86 8.99 2.42
C LEU A 96 1.39 9.12 0.99
N LYS A 97 2.33 9.01 0.07
CA LYS A 97 2.03 8.90 -1.36
C LYS A 97 2.47 7.52 -1.81
N GLY A 98 1.56 6.79 -2.44
CA GLY A 98 1.85 5.48 -3.01
C GLY A 98 1.70 5.52 -4.53
N VAL A 99 2.65 4.94 -5.23
CA VAL A 99 2.59 4.79 -6.68
C VAL A 99 2.96 3.36 -7.04
N ALA A 100 2.11 2.75 -7.86
CA ALA A 100 2.34 1.40 -8.37
C ALA A 100 2.84 1.47 -9.80
N TYR A 101 3.83 0.64 -10.10
CA TYR A 101 4.48 0.58 -11.42
C TYR A 101 4.52 -0.84 -11.93
N VAL A 102 4.40 -1.00 -13.24
CA VAL A 102 4.77 -2.22 -13.96
C VAL A 102 5.78 -1.80 -15.01
N LYS A 103 6.99 -2.36 -14.97
CA LYS A 103 8.12 -1.95 -15.86
C LYS A 103 8.28 -0.46 -15.77
N ASP A 104 8.60 0.34 -15.26
CA ASP A 104 8.77 1.80 -15.20
C ASP A 104 7.52 2.62 -15.54
N LYS A 105 6.37 1.97 -15.80
CA LYS A 105 5.15 2.67 -16.14
C LYS A 105 4.22 2.73 -14.94
N LYS A 106 3.74 3.93 -14.60
CA LYS A 106 2.75 4.10 -13.55
C LYS A 106 1.44 3.41 -13.95
N VAL A 107 0.93 2.55 -13.09
CA VAL A 107 -0.35 1.89 -13.32
C VAL A 107 -1.43 2.40 -12.36
N ALA A 108 -1.02 2.87 -11.18
CA ALA A 108 -1.95 3.44 -10.20
C ALA A 108 -1.22 4.34 -9.23
N GLU A 109 -1.96 5.23 -8.57
CA GLU A 109 -1.41 6.06 -7.51
C GLU A 109 -2.50 6.44 -6.51
N ALA A 110 -2.11 6.75 -5.29
CA ALA A 110 -3.01 7.16 -4.23
C ALA A 110 -2.26 7.96 -3.18
N GLN A 111 -2.98 8.84 -2.50
CA GLN A 111 -2.49 9.43 -1.26
C GLN A 111 -3.22 8.78 -0.11
N MET A 112 -2.51 8.51 0.97
CA MET A 112 -3.06 7.81 2.11
C MET A 112 -2.79 8.60 3.37
N MET A 113 -3.76 8.58 4.28
CA MET A 113 -3.61 9.15 5.60
C MET A 113 -3.75 8.05 6.62
N ALA A 114 -2.89 8.08 7.62
CA ALA A 114 -2.86 7.04 8.63
C ALA A 114 -2.52 7.62 9.99
N SER A 115 -2.87 6.88 11.03
CA SER A 115 -2.51 7.20 12.41
C SER A 115 -1.77 6.00 12.99
N VAL A 116 -0.72 6.28 13.78
CA VAL A 116 0.02 5.24 14.50
C VAL A 116 -0.35 5.33 15.97
N VAL A 117 -0.83 4.25 16.53
CA VAL A 117 -1.29 4.20 17.92
C VAL A 117 -0.68 3.03 18.67
N ASP A 118 -0.68 3.11 19.99
CA ASP A 118 -0.21 2.01 20.83
C ASP A 118 -1.26 0.90 20.90
N LYS A 119 -0.81 -0.36 20.86
CA LYS A 119 -1.71 -1.53 20.94
C LYS A 119 -2.54 -1.55 22.22
N ASP A 120 -1.95 -1.19 23.35
CA ASP A 120 -2.66 -1.16 24.62
C ASP A 120 -3.83 -0.18 24.58
N ARG A 121 -3.63 0.98 23.96
CA ARG A 121 -4.67 1.98 23.79
C ARG A 121 -5.77 1.48 22.88
N GLY A 122 -5.41 0.75 21.83
CA GLY A 122 -6.37 0.13 20.92
C GLY A 122 -7.19 -0.94 21.61
N ASN A 123 -6.59 -1.68 22.56
CA ASN A 123 -7.28 -2.74 23.28
C ASN A 123 -8.23 -2.20 24.36
N ASN A 124 -7.98 -1.03 24.87
CA ASN A 124 -8.78 -0.40 25.92
C ASN A 124 -9.86 0.54 25.36
N GLY A 125 -9.83 0.73 24.08
CA GLY A 125 -10.79 1.58 23.39
C GLY A 125 -12.06 0.87 22.98
#